data_5bcfa053846ff822dc58e26ac043fe96
#
_entry.id   5bcfa053846ff822dc58e26ac043fe96
#
_cell.length_a   1.000
_cell.length_b   1.000
_cell.length_c   1.000
_cell.angle_alpha   90.00
_cell.angle_beta   90.00
_cell.angle_gamma   90.00
#
_symmetry.space_group_name_H-M   'P 1'
#
loop_
_entity.id
_entity.type
_entity.pdbx_description
1 polymer ?
#
loop_
_entity_poly.entity_id
_entity_poly.type
_entity_poly.pdbx_seq_one_letter_code
_entity_poly.pdbx_strand_id
1 'polypeptide(L)'
;MLNGKHIILGITGSIAAYKAAMLCRLLVKEGAEVRVIMTPLAKQFITPLTMATLSKHLILVEFLNPENGEWNSHVSLGEWADMLLIAPATANTLAKMTTGIADNLLLTTYLSARSVVAVAPAMDLDMYAHTTTQQNLRTLADRGVEIIEPQAGELASGLVGKGRMAEP
;
A
#
# COMPACT_ATOMS: atom_id res chain seq x y z
N MET A 1 14.36 -10.18 -11.39
CA MET A 1 15.35 -9.11 -11.05
C MET A 1 14.75 -7.75 -11.34
N LEU A 2 14.80 -6.87 -10.36
CA LEU A 2 14.14 -5.55 -10.39
C LEU A 2 15.12 -4.38 -10.53
N ASN A 3 16.32 -4.66 -11.04
CA ASN A 3 17.36 -3.64 -11.19
C ASN A 3 16.86 -2.43 -11.97
N GLY A 4 16.99 -1.24 -11.35
CA GLY A 4 16.59 0.04 -11.95
C GLY A 4 15.07 0.25 -12.01
N LYS A 5 14.28 -0.61 -11.37
CA LYS A 5 12.83 -0.41 -11.24
C LYS A 5 12.51 0.48 -10.05
N HIS A 6 11.59 1.38 -10.27
CA HIS A 6 11.09 2.33 -9.28
C HIS A 6 9.75 1.86 -8.73
N ILE A 7 9.70 1.54 -7.45
CA ILE A 7 8.49 1.03 -6.80
C ILE A 7 8.07 1.98 -5.68
N ILE A 8 6.82 2.42 -5.73
CA ILE A 8 6.18 3.03 -4.57
C ILE A 8 5.49 1.93 -3.78
N LEU A 9 5.90 1.75 -2.52
CA LEU A 9 5.26 0.87 -1.57
C LEU A 9 4.34 1.69 -0.67
N GLY A 10 3.03 1.55 -0.88
CA GLY A 10 2.00 2.16 -0.04
C GLY A 10 1.67 1.24 1.14
N ILE A 11 1.73 1.77 2.37
CA ILE A 11 1.42 1.00 3.59
C ILE A 11 0.22 1.62 4.28
N THR A 12 -0.82 0.83 4.48
CA THR A 12 -2.03 1.26 5.16
C THR A 12 -2.17 0.67 6.56
N GLY A 13 -3.11 1.16 7.35
CA GLY A 13 -3.25 0.86 8.76
C GLY A 13 -3.85 -0.51 9.04
N SER A 14 -3.03 -1.55 8.99
CA SER A 14 -3.38 -2.93 9.26
C SER A 14 -2.30 -3.62 10.10
N ILE A 15 -2.69 -4.59 10.90
CA ILE A 15 -1.73 -5.45 11.61
C ILE A 15 -0.75 -6.13 10.62
N ALA A 16 -1.18 -6.40 9.41
CA ALA A 16 -0.33 -6.97 8.35
C ALA A 16 0.79 -6.03 7.88
N ALA A 17 0.86 -4.78 8.37
CA ALA A 17 1.92 -3.84 8.03
C ALA A 17 3.34 -4.37 8.36
N TYR A 18 3.49 -5.29 9.33
CA TYR A 18 4.79 -5.91 9.60
C TYR A 18 5.35 -6.66 8.37
N LYS A 19 4.48 -7.21 7.52
CA LYS A 19 4.91 -7.88 6.28
C LYS A 19 5.49 -6.90 5.27
N ALA A 20 5.06 -5.64 5.30
CA ALA A 20 5.61 -4.59 4.43
C ALA A 20 7.11 -4.35 4.69
N ALA A 21 7.59 -4.55 5.91
CA ALA A 21 9.02 -4.48 6.21
C ALA A 21 9.82 -5.55 5.47
N MET A 22 9.33 -6.80 5.48
CA MET A 22 9.97 -7.89 4.74
C MET A 22 9.87 -7.66 3.23
N LEU A 23 8.71 -7.27 2.75
CA LEU A 23 8.49 -6.96 1.32
C LEU A 23 9.43 -5.86 0.85
N CYS A 24 9.53 -4.75 1.55
CA CYS A 24 10.46 -3.67 1.24
C CYS A 24 11.90 -4.17 1.13
N ARG A 25 12.33 -4.97 2.11
CA ARG A 25 13.68 -5.53 2.12
C ARG A 25 13.93 -6.46 0.93
N LEU A 26 12.95 -7.28 0.55
CA LEU A 26 13.06 -8.18 -0.61
C LEU A 26 13.16 -7.38 -1.91
N LEU A 27 12.29 -6.38 -2.11
CA LEU A 27 12.31 -5.51 -3.28
C LEU A 27 13.68 -4.80 -3.45
N VAL A 28 14.21 -4.25 -2.35
CA VAL A 28 15.52 -3.60 -2.37
C VAL A 28 16.64 -4.60 -2.68
N LYS A 29 16.58 -5.83 -2.15
CA LYS A 29 17.56 -6.89 -2.46
C LYS A 29 17.52 -7.33 -3.92
N GLU A 30 16.34 -7.30 -4.55
CA GLU A 30 16.16 -7.58 -5.97
C GLU A 30 16.62 -6.42 -6.88
N GLY A 31 17.06 -5.31 -6.29
CA GLY A 31 17.64 -4.17 -7.00
C GLY A 31 16.65 -3.05 -7.32
N ALA A 32 15.44 -3.09 -6.78
CA ALA A 32 14.48 -1.99 -6.95
C ALA A 32 14.89 -0.77 -6.09
N GLU A 33 14.63 0.41 -6.61
CA GLU A 33 14.54 1.63 -5.80
C GLU A 33 13.14 1.72 -5.22
N VAL A 34 13.04 1.70 -3.89
CA VAL A 34 11.75 1.68 -3.19
C VAL A 34 11.54 2.98 -2.44
N ARG A 35 10.46 3.69 -2.77
CA ARG A 35 9.95 4.81 -1.98
C ARG A 35 8.71 4.38 -1.24
N VAL A 36 8.60 4.74 0.03
CA VAL A 36 7.48 4.31 0.87
C VAL A 36 6.57 5.50 1.17
N ILE A 37 5.27 5.29 0.92
CA ILE A 37 4.21 6.20 1.37
C ILE A 37 3.41 5.46 2.42
N MET A 38 3.28 6.05 3.61
CA MET A 38 2.45 5.52 4.69
C MET A 38 1.21 6.39 4.86
N THR A 39 0.07 5.76 5.08
CA THR A 39 -1.08 6.52 5.58
C THR A 39 -0.82 6.97 7.02
N PRO A 40 -1.45 8.05 7.51
CA PRO A 40 -1.29 8.48 8.90
C PRO A 40 -1.55 7.36 9.92
N LEU A 41 -2.57 6.53 9.67
CA LEU A 41 -2.90 5.41 10.56
C LEU A 41 -1.84 4.29 10.51
N ALA A 42 -1.17 4.09 9.40
CA ALA A 42 -0.13 3.05 9.26
C ALA A 42 1.00 3.21 10.28
N LYS A 43 1.29 4.45 10.70
CA LYS A 43 2.30 4.75 11.72
C LYS A 43 2.01 4.11 13.09
N GLN A 44 0.76 3.75 13.36
CA GLN A 44 0.38 3.03 14.58
C GLN A 44 0.78 1.54 14.55
N PHE A 45 1.02 1.00 13.38
CA PHE A 45 1.33 -0.43 13.17
C PHE A 45 2.80 -0.70 12.86
N ILE A 46 3.46 0.23 12.17
CA ILE A 46 4.89 0.16 11.87
C ILE A 46 5.46 1.57 11.82
N THR A 47 6.69 1.74 12.29
CA THR A 47 7.26 3.08 12.39
C THR A 47 7.87 3.55 11.06
N PRO A 48 7.80 4.87 10.77
CA PRO A 48 8.55 5.45 9.67
C PRO A 48 10.05 5.17 9.75
N LEU A 49 10.63 5.16 10.96
CA LEU A 49 12.05 4.85 11.17
C LEU A 49 12.42 3.46 10.64
N THR A 50 11.61 2.44 10.96
CA THR A 50 11.84 1.08 10.45
C THR A 50 11.83 1.08 8.92
N MET A 51 10.83 1.69 8.31
CA MET A 51 10.69 1.69 6.86
C MET A 51 11.76 2.52 6.16
N ALA A 52 12.17 3.65 6.73
CA ALA A 52 13.27 4.47 6.20
C ALA A 52 14.59 3.70 6.20
N THR A 53 14.86 2.96 7.28
CA THR A 53 16.07 2.13 7.39
C THR A 53 16.10 1.03 6.32
N LEU A 54 14.96 0.41 6.04
CA LEU A 54 14.87 -0.70 5.08
C LEU A 54 14.86 -0.23 3.63
N SER A 55 14.15 0.85 3.33
CA SER A 55 14.06 1.42 1.97
C SER A 55 15.28 2.27 1.61
N LYS A 56 16.03 2.77 2.61
CA LYS A 56 17.13 3.73 2.48
C LYS A 56 16.67 5.10 1.96
N HIS A 57 15.40 5.41 2.11
CA HIS A 57 14.79 6.68 1.72
C HIS A 57 13.92 7.24 2.84
N LEU A 58 13.70 8.56 2.84
CA LEU A 58 12.74 9.19 3.74
C LEU A 58 11.34 8.67 3.46
N ILE A 59 10.55 8.53 4.52
CA ILE A 59 9.17 8.07 4.43
C ILE A 59 8.25 9.25 4.21
N LEU A 60 7.34 9.09 3.25
CA LEU A 60 6.35 10.09 2.88
C LEU A 60 5.03 9.75 3.57
N VAL A 61 4.47 10.70 4.30
CA VAL A 61 3.18 10.53 4.99
C VAL A 61 2.24 11.68 4.64
N GLU A 62 2.71 12.91 4.85
CA GLU A 62 1.92 14.11 4.67
C GLU A 62 2.15 14.74 3.29
N PHE A 63 1.18 15.53 2.82
CA PHE A 63 1.32 16.29 1.58
C PHE A 63 2.43 17.32 1.65
N LEU A 64 2.58 17.94 2.80
CA LEU A 64 3.56 19.02 3.00
C LEU A 64 4.12 18.97 4.42
N ASN A 65 5.30 19.56 4.56
CA ASN A 65 5.86 19.91 5.84
C ASN A 65 5.41 21.34 6.19
N PRO A 66 4.55 21.54 7.23
CA PRO A 66 4.03 22.86 7.56
C PRO A 66 5.09 23.83 8.09
N GLU A 67 6.24 23.32 8.55
CA GLU A 67 7.31 24.16 9.12
C GLU A 67 8.13 24.88 8.05
N ASN A 68 8.34 24.27 6.90
CA ASN A 68 9.19 24.82 5.85
C ASN A 68 8.52 24.94 4.48
N GLY A 69 7.26 24.49 4.35
CA GLY A 69 6.51 24.54 3.09
C GLY A 69 6.97 23.53 2.04
N GLU A 70 7.90 22.64 2.38
CA GLU A 70 8.29 21.54 1.50
C GLU A 70 7.11 20.60 1.30
N TRP A 71 6.80 20.26 0.06
CA TRP A 71 5.69 19.40 -0.23
C TRP A 71 6.07 18.16 -1.05
N ASN A 72 5.34 17.08 -0.83
CA ASN A 72 5.51 15.82 -1.55
C ASN A 72 4.63 15.81 -2.78
N SER A 73 5.22 15.99 -3.95
CA SER A 73 4.47 16.04 -5.20
C SER A 73 3.95 14.66 -5.58
N HIS A 74 2.64 14.47 -5.46
CA HIS A 74 1.96 13.26 -5.92
C HIS A 74 2.09 13.07 -7.44
N VAL A 75 2.19 14.16 -8.20
CA VAL A 75 2.41 14.11 -9.66
C VAL A 75 3.79 13.54 -9.96
N SER A 76 4.83 14.09 -9.34
CA SER A 76 6.20 13.59 -9.52
C SER A 76 6.36 12.15 -9.07
N LEU A 77 5.69 11.75 -7.99
CA LEU A 77 5.67 10.37 -7.52
C LEU A 77 4.99 9.43 -8.54
N GLY A 78 3.85 9.87 -9.08
CA GLY A 78 3.11 9.11 -10.09
C GLY A 78 3.87 8.96 -11.42
N GLU A 79 4.70 9.93 -11.77
CA GLU A 79 5.57 9.88 -12.97
C GLU A 79 6.83 9.04 -12.74
N TRP A 80 7.39 9.09 -11.52
CA TRP A 80 8.63 8.39 -11.19
C TRP A 80 8.44 6.87 -11.12
N ALA A 81 7.28 6.39 -10.66
CA ALA A 81 7.07 4.99 -10.36
C ALA A 81 6.86 4.13 -11.62
N ASP A 82 7.50 2.98 -11.68
CA ASP A 82 7.15 1.88 -12.58
C ASP A 82 5.98 1.05 -12.02
N MET A 83 5.81 1.04 -10.69
CA MET A 83 4.71 0.36 -10.00
C MET A 83 4.33 1.10 -8.71
N LEU A 84 3.03 1.18 -8.46
CA LEU A 84 2.46 1.51 -7.15
C LEU A 84 1.89 0.24 -6.53
N LEU A 85 2.52 -0.25 -5.47
CA LEU A 85 2.11 -1.44 -4.73
C LEU A 85 1.59 -1.04 -3.35
N ILE A 86 0.30 -1.27 -3.09
CA ILE A 86 -0.32 -0.99 -1.78
C ILE A 86 -0.42 -2.30 -1.00
N ALA A 87 0.43 -2.47 0.00
CA ALA A 87 0.57 -3.68 0.77
C ALA A 87 0.97 -3.37 2.24
N PRO A 88 0.10 -3.63 3.22
CA PRO A 88 -1.29 -4.10 3.08
C PRO A 88 -2.24 -3.04 2.55
N ALA A 89 -3.31 -3.47 1.87
CA ALA A 89 -4.43 -2.63 1.48
C ALA A 89 -5.66 -2.94 2.34
N THR A 90 -6.06 -1.99 3.19
CA THR A 90 -7.24 -2.13 4.05
C THR A 90 -8.53 -1.97 3.27
N ALA A 91 -9.64 -2.46 3.82
CA ALA A 91 -10.98 -2.25 3.27
C ALA A 91 -11.28 -0.76 3.09
N ASN A 92 -10.89 0.09 4.04
CA ASN A 92 -11.02 1.53 3.95
C ASN A 92 -10.31 2.11 2.72
N THR A 93 -9.05 1.75 2.52
CA THR A 93 -8.26 2.23 1.37
C THR A 93 -8.85 1.72 0.04
N LEU A 94 -9.22 0.45 -0.05
CA LEU A 94 -9.86 -0.11 -1.24
C LEU A 94 -11.16 0.62 -1.60
N ALA A 95 -12.01 0.91 -0.62
CA ALA A 95 -13.24 1.67 -0.82
C ALA A 95 -12.97 3.09 -1.32
N LYS A 96 -12.02 3.79 -0.73
CA LYS A 96 -11.64 5.15 -1.15
C LYS A 96 -11.06 5.17 -2.57
N MET A 97 -10.27 4.17 -2.93
CA MET A 97 -9.75 4.03 -4.30
C MET A 97 -10.87 3.91 -5.33
N THR A 98 -11.94 3.18 -5.03
CA THR A 98 -13.07 3.00 -5.96
C THR A 98 -13.90 4.26 -6.14
N THR A 99 -13.98 5.11 -5.12
CA THR A 99 -14.82 6.31 -5.09
C THR A 99 -14.06 7.61 -5.40
N GLY A 100 -12.73 7.52 -5.57
CA GLY A 100 -11.90 8.69 -5.88
C GLY A 100 -11.67 9.63 -4.70
N ILE A 101 -11.85 9.15 -3.46
CA ILE A 101 -11.50 9.93 -2.27
C ILE A 101 -9.98 10.00 -2.15
N ALA A 102 -9.47 11.22 -2.11
CA ALA A 102 -8.03 11.51 -2.07
C ALA A 102 -7.67 12.35 -0.84
N ASP A 103 -7.99 11.82 0.35
CA ASP A 103 -7.82 12.51 1.64
C ASP A 103 -6.47 12.25 2.32
N ASN A 104 -5.55 11.58 1.64
CA ASN A 104 -4.17 11.43 2.05
C ASN A 104 -3.23 11.36 0.83
N LEU A 105 -1.92 11.44 1.08
CA LEU A 105 -0.91 11.43 0.02
C LEU A 105 -0.95 10.15 -0.82
N LEU A 106 -1.14 8.99 -0.19
CA LEU A 106 -1.17 7.70 -0.89
C LEU A 106 -2.32 7.65 -1.92
N LEU A 107 -3.53 8.02 -1.51
CA LEU A 107 -4.71 8.02 -2.39
C LEU A 107 -4.59 9.05 -3.51
N THR A 108 -4.02 10.21 -3.22
CA THR A 108 -3.77 11.24 -4.23
C THR A 108 -2.71 10.77 -5.24
N THR A 109 -1.67 10.10 -4.77
CA THR A 109 -0.66 9.49 -5.63
C THR A 109 -1.27 8.39 -6.50
N TYR A 110 -2.16 7.58 -5.96
CA TYR A 110 -2.91 6.57 -6.73
C TYR A 110 -3.66 7.21 -7.90
N LEU A 111 -4.39 8.29 -7.67
CA LEU A 111 -5.11 9.00 -8.74
C LEU A 111 -4.18 9.63 -9.79
N SER A 112 -2.94 9.88 -9.44
CA SER A 112 -1.91 10.43 -10.34
C SER A 112 -1.02 9.36 -10.96
N ALA A 113 -1.16 8.09 -10.57
CA ALA A 113 -0.30 7.01 -11.03
C ALA A 113 -0.52 6.71 -12.51
N ARG A 114 0.57 6.67 -13.26
CA ARG A 114 0.62 6.30 -14.69
C ARG A 114 1.16 4.88 -14.87
N SER A 115 1.65 4.29 -13.79
CA SER A 115 2.24 2.96 -13.75
C SER A 115 1.21 1.88 -13.43
N VAL A 116 1.66 0.63 -13.45
CA VAL A 116 0.88 -0.49 -12.91
C VAL A 116 0.57 -0.25 -11.44
N VAL A 117 -0.66 -0.48 -11.05
CA VAL A 117 -1.10 -0.43 -9.65
C VAL A 117 -1.48 -1.83 -9.20
N ALA A 118 -0.94 -2.26 -8.07
CA ALA A 118 -1.28 -3.53 -7.44
C ALA A 118 -1.67 -3.31 -5.98
N VAL A 119 -2.59 -4.12 -5.49
CA VAL A 119 -3.02 -4.09 -4.08
C VAL A 119 -2.96 -5.48 -3.47
N ALA A 120 -2.48 -5.58 -2.23
CA ALA A 120 -2.49 -6.79 -1.42
C ALA A 120 -3.48 -6.61 -0.24
N PRO A 121 -4.74 -7.04 -0.40
CA PRO A 121 -5.75 -6.88 0.64
C PRO A 121 -5.38 -7.60 1.93
N ALA A 122 -5.72 -6.97 3.07
CA ALA A 122 -5.57 -7.55 4.39
C ALA A 122 -6.71 -7.06 5.30
N MET A 123 -7.52 -8.01 5.79
CA MET A 123 -8.65 -7.75 6.68
C MET A 123 -9.18 -9.04 7.27
N ASP A 124 -10.06 -8.95 8.26
CA ASP A 124 -10.72 -10.13 8.79
C ASP A 124 -11.62 -10.81 7.74
N LEU A 125 -11.90 -12.07 7.94
CA LEU A 125 -12.60 -12.92 6.96
C LEU A 125 -13.99 -12.40 6.60
N ASP A 126 -14.75 -11.90 7.58
CA ASP A 126 -16.11 -11.37 7.33
C ASP A 126 -16.06 -10.04 6.55
N MET A 127 -15.05 -9.21 6.84
CA MET A 127 -14.81 -7.99 6.06
C MET A 127 -14.42 -8.32 4.62
N TYR A 128 -13.57 -9.33 4.42
CA TYR A 128 -13.18 -9.75 3.08
C TYR A 128 -14.36 -10.33 2.29
N ALA A 129 -15.19 -11.18 2.93
CA ALA A 129 -16.35 -11.78 2.32
C ALA A 129 -17.51 -10.79 2.11
N HIS A 130 -17.49 -9.63 2.77
CA HIS A 130 -18.57 -8.65 2.67
C HIS A 130 -18.81 -8.22 1.22
N THR A 131 -20.08 -8.16 0.82
CA THR A 131 -20.46 -7.84 -0.57
C THR A 131 -19.86 -6.54 -1.07
N THR A 132 -19.80 -5.51 -0.22
CA THR A 132 -19.17 -4.22 -0.57
C THR A 132 -17.68 -4.38 -0.86
N THR A 133 -16.95 -5.12 -0.03
CA THR A 133 -15.52 -5.37 -0.24
C THR A 133 -15.28 -6.13 -1.55
N GLN A 134 -16.06 -7.18 -1.79
CA GLN A 134 -15.96 -7.96 -3.03
C GLN A 134 -16.31 -7.11 -4.25
N GLN A 135 -17.30 -6.22 -4.14
CA GLN A 135 -17.64 -5.29 -5.20
C GLN A 135 -16.52 -4.28 -5.45
N ASN A 136 -15.89 -3.75 -4.40
CA ASN A 136 -14.76 -2.82 -4.53
C ASN A 136 -13.57 -3.49 -5.23
N LEU A 137 -13.24 -4.73 -4.86
CA LEU A 137 -12.17 -5.48 -5.50
C LEU A 137 -12.44 -5.72 -7.00
N ARG A 138 -13.67 -6.10 -7.35
CA ARG A 138 -14.07 -6.25 -8.77
C ARG A 138 -13.95 -4.92 -9.51
N THR A 139 -14.44 -3.84 -8.94
CA THR A 139 -14.36 -2.51 -9.54
C THR A 139 -12.91 -2.09 -9.80
N LEU A 140 -12.01 -2.33 -8.85
CA LEU A 140 -10.59 -2.02 -9.02
C LEU A 140 -9.96 -2.90 -10.10
N ALA A 141 -10.24 -4.20 -10.11
CA ALA A 141 -9.75 -5.12 -11.14
C ALA A 141 -10.23 -4.71 -12.54
N ASP A 142 -11.49 -4.33 -12.70
CA ASP A 142 -12.07 -3.84 -13.96
C ASP A 142 -11.40 -2.55 -14.45
N ARG A 143 -10.81 -1.79 -13.54
CA ARG A 143 -10.04 -0.57 -13.84
C ARG A 143 -8.55 -0.83 -14.06
N GLY A 144 -8.13 -2.09 -14.07
CA GLY A 144 -6.75 -2.48 -14.34
C GLY A 144 -5.84 -2.53 -13.10
N VAL A 145 -6.40 -2.47 -11.89
CA VAL A 145 -5.64 -2.71 -10.66
C VAL A 145 -5.42 -4.21 -10.48
N GLU A 146 -4.17 -4.61 -10.30
CA GLU A 146 -3.82 -6.00 -10.02
C GLU A 146 -4.17 -6.34 -8.57
N ILE A 147 -4.98 -7.37 -8.37
CA ILE A 147 -5.36 -7.85 -7.04
C ILE A 147 -4.45 -9.02 -6.66
N ILE A 148 -3.59 -8.82 -5.67
CA ILE A 148 -2.80 -9.90 -5.08
C ILE A 148 -3.68 -10.59 -4.06
N GLU A 149 -4.22 -11.75 -4.45
CA GLU A 149 -5.22 -12.47 -3.65
C GLU A 149 -4.72 -12.76 -2.24
N PRO A 150 -5.52 -12.46 -1.20
CA PRO A 150 -5.17 -12.82 0.17
C PRO A 150 -5.18 -14.33 0.35
N GLN A 151 -4.35 -14.81 1.27
CA GLN A 151 -4.24 -16.22 1.59
C GLN A 151 -5.27 -16.63 2.66
N ALA A 152 -5.63 -17.90 2.65
CA ALA A 152 -6.35 -18.52 3.75
C ALA A 152 -5.37 -18.91 4.87
N GLY A 153 -5.83 -18.81 6.11
CA GLY A 153 -5.05 -19.16 7.30
C GLY A 153 -5.65 -18.56 8.56
N GLU A 154 -4.92 -18.68 9.66
CA GLU A 154 -5.29 -18.03 10.91
C GLU A 154 -5.07 -16.51 10.79
N LEU A 155 -6.09 -15.76 11.15
CA LEU A 155 -6.11 -14.31 11.17
C LEU A 155 -5.72 -13.79 12.56
N ALA A 156 -5.40 -12.51 12.67
CA ALA A 156 -5.07 -11.89 13.95
C ALA A 156 -6.21 -11.97 14.98
N SER A 157 -7.45 -12.11 14.52
CA SER A 157 -8.65 -12.36 15.35
C SER A 157 -8.70 -13.76 15.94
N GLY A 158 -7.84 -14.69 15.51
CA GLY A 158 -7.90 -16.11 15.83
C GLY A 158 -8.87 -16.92 14.96
N LEU A 159 -9.64 -16.26 14.10
CA LEU A 159 -10.49 -16.94 13.12
C LEU A 159 -9.64 -17.50 11.97
N VAL A 160 -10.13 -18.54 11.34
CA VAL A 160 -9.46 -19.19 10.19
C VAL A 160 -10.28 -18.93 8.92
N GLY A 161 -9.64 -18.35 7.93
CA GLY A 161 -10.31 -18.06 6.66
C GLY A 161 -9.45 -17.22 5.72
N LYS A 162 -10.07 -16.76 4.63
CA LYS A 162 -9.43 -15.91 3.63
C LYS A 162 -9.50 -14.45 4.05
N GLY A 163 -8.40 -13.74 3.99
CA GLY A 163 -8.29 -12.32 4.38
C GLY A 163 -6.88 -11.92 4.78
N ARG A 164 -6.02 -12.90 5.01
CA ARG A 164 -4.62 -12.70 5.37
C ARG A 164 -3.85 -12.18 4.17
N MET A 165 -3.12 -11.08 4.34
CA MET A 165 -2.22 -10.58 3.29
C MET A 165 -1.29 -11.69 2.81
N ALA A 166 -1.14 -11.81 1.48
CA ALA A 166 -0.17 -12.73 0.86
C ALA A 166 1.24 -12.55 1.47
N GLU A 167 1.98 -13.64 1.54
CA GLU A 167 3.37 -13.56 1.98
C GLU A 167 4.22 -12.82 0.92
N PRO A 168 5.18 -12.02 1.36
CA PRO A 168 6.09 -11.29 0.48
C PRO A 168 6.94 -12.19 -0.43
#